data_7ac6dcdb28b13a66f00cea853c66bcf7
#
_entry.id   7ac6dcdb28b13a66f00cea853c66bcf7
#
_cell.length_a   1.000
_cell.length_b   1.000
_cell.length_c   1.000
_cell.angle_alpha   90.00
_cell.angle_beta   90.00
_cell.angle_gamma   90.00
#
_symmetry.space_group_name_H-M   'P 1'
#
loop_
_entity.id
_entity.type
_entity.pdbx_description
1 polymer ?
#
loop_
_entity_poly.entity_id
_entity_poly.type
_entity_poly.pdbx_seq_one_letter_code
_entity_poly.pdbx_strand_id
1 'polypeptide(L)'
;MNIAQLKLSQKKLLDNLVSRGYDIQYIKGVKFVLRLLFEHEGCFHSYEQFAEKFIRTRGYTKATLDLRMMHLRTIQAYDEFGHYPDKKSFVPLCYPSRYNMLNPSFRKVIDIYRKRAAEHKKKSTVKMETDAVTMFLFEMQKFHVSSLDEIKEEHVLSFFLKEEQQKRSRTYCGHIASALKELGDLYDMKKVLGYFPDLKYERKNFNYLKDDEINVIKNALSDSNNILTFREKAIVSLALYTGIRGCDIANLKL
;
A
#
# COMPACT_ATOMS: atom_id res chain seq x y z
N MET A 1 1.25 16.24 19.11
CA MET A 1 -0.12 15.91 19.58
C MET A 1 -0.49 16.81 20.75
N ASN A 2 -1.57 17.55 20.67
CA ASN A 2 -2.05 18.46 21.72
C ASN A 2 -3.54 18.21 22.00
N ILE A 3 -3.84 17.32 22.94
CA ILE A 3 -5.23 16.90 23.24
C ILE A 3 -6.08 18.07 23.76
N ALA A 4 -5.51 18.97 24.58
CA ALA A 4 -6.23 20.12 25.09
C ALA A 4 -6.69 21.06 23.95
N GLN A 5 -5.79 21.36 23.01
CA GLN A 5 -6.10 22.17 21.83
C GLN A 5 -7.09 21.46 20.90
N LEU A 6 -6.97 20.15 20.75
CA LEU A 6 -7.87 19.34 19.94
C LEU A 6 -9.30 19.36 20.52
N LYS A 7 -9.46 19.28 21.85
CA LYS A 7 -10.77 19.43 22.52
C LYS A 7 -11.44 20.77 22.19
N LEU A 8 -10.67 21.85 22.20
CA LEU A 8 -11.20 23.19 21.89
C LEU A 8 -11.59 23.34 20.41
N SER A 9 -10.81 22.72 19.53
CA SER A 9 -10.94 22.88 18.07
C SER A 9 -11.75 21.77 17.37
N GLN A 10 -12.17 20.72 18.09
CA GLN A 10 -12.87 19.57 17.49
C GLN A 10 -14.12 19.95 16.70
N LYS A 11 -14.89 20.96 17.18
CA LYS A 11 -16.08 21.45 16.48
C LYS A 11 -15.72 21.98 15.10
N LYS A 12 -14.64 22.75 15.00
CA LYS A 12 -14.14 23.31 13.74
C LYS A 12 -13.74 22.22 12.74
N LEU A 13 -13.10 21.13 13.21
CA LEU A 13 -12.80 19.97 12.38
C LEU A 13 -14.07 19.32 11.84
N LEU A 14 -15.06 19.06 12.71
CA LEU A 14 -16.31 18.40 12.32
C LEU A 14 -17.15 19.25 11.36
N ASP A 15 -17.25 20.55 11.60
CA ASP A 15 -17.97 21.50 10.73
C ASP A 15 -17.31 21.56 9.35
N ASN A 16 -15.98 21.50 9.29
CA ASN A 16 -15.25 21.44 8.02
C ASN A 16 -15.52 20.14 7.25
N LEU A 17 -15.62 18.99 7.93
CA LEU A 17 -16.00 17.73 7.28
C LEU A 17 -17.40 17.80 6.69
N VAL A 18 -18.36 18.42 7.42
CA VAL A 18 -19.73 18.64 6.93
C VAL A 18 -19.73 19.54 5.71
N SER A 19 -19.07 20.68 5.77
CA SER A 19 -19.04 21.66 4.67
C SER A 19 -18.39 21.12 3.39
N ARG A 20 -17.48 20.16 3.52
CA ARG A 20 -16.83 19.46 2.39
C ARG A 20 -17.62 18.26 1.87
N GLY A 21 -18.81 18.01 2.39
CA GLY A 21 -19.69 16.93 1.95
C GLY A 21 -19.17 15.52 2.26
N TYR A 22 -18.48 15.34 3.38
CA TYR A 22 -18.15 13.99 3.87
C TYR A 22 -19.40 13.25 4.31
N ASP A 23 -19.40 11.93 4.07
CA ASP A 23 -20.48 11.05 4.49
C ASP A 23 -20.73 11.12 6.00
N ILE A 24 -22.00 11.06 6.40
CA ILE A 24 -22.41 11.17 7.81
C ILE A 24 -21.85 10.03 8.67
N GLN A 25 -21.67 8.82 8.10
CA GLN A 25 -21.08 7.70 8.82
C GLN A 25 -19.58 7.91 9.04
N TYR A 26 -18.91 8.53 8.08
CA TYR A 26 -17.51 8.94 8.24
C TYR A 26 -17.36 9.93 9.39
N ILE A 27 -18.20 10.98 9.43
CA ILE A 27 -18.18 11.99 10.49
C ILE A 27 -18.48 11.37 11.86
N LYS A 28 -19.45 10.46 11.95
CA LYS A 28 -19.72 9.68 13.17
C LYS A 28 -18.51 8.85 13.60
N GLY A 29 -17.77 8.28 12.64
CA GLY A 29 -16.54 7.55 12.89
C GLY A 29 -15.43 8.42 13.47
N VAL A 30 -15.23 9.63 12.91
CA VAL A 30 -14.27 10.61 13.45
C VAL A 30 -14.67 11.05 14.86
N LYS A 31 -15.96 11.35 15.11
CA LYS A 31 -16.47 11.66 16.46
C LYS A 31 -16.20 10.55 17.46
N PHE A 32 -16.39 9.30 17.05
CA PHE A 32 -16.12 8.14 17.91
C PHE A 32 -14.63 8.07 18.31
N VAL A 33 -13.72 8.25 17.34
CA VAL A 33 -12.28 8.20 17.62
C VAL A 33 -11.83 9.40 18.46
N LEU A 34 -12.38 10.60 18.24
CA LEU A 34 -12.15 11.78 19.10
C LEU A 34 -12.57 11.49 20.54
N ARG A 35 -13.78 10.94 20.76
CA ARG A 35 -14.24 10.59 22.10
C ARG A 35 -13.28 9.60 22.75
N LEU A 36 -12.88 8.55 22.03
CA LEU A 36 -11.94 7.56 22.55
C LEU A 36 -10.58 8.16 22.92
N LEU A 37 -10.06 9.11 22.13
CA LEU A 37 -8.84 9.87 22.45
C LEU A 37 -8.98 10.65 23.75
N PHE A 38 -10.12 11.30 23.96
CA PHE A 38 -10.37 12.12 25.15
C PHE A 38 -10.62 11.28 26.40
N GLU A 39 -11.28 10.13 26.28
CA GLU A 39 -11.50 9.17 27.38
C GLU A 39 -10.19 8.59 27.91
N HIS A 40 -9.17 8.47 27.08
CA HIS A 40 -7.88 7.87 27.43
C HIS A 40 -6.73 8.90 27.49
N GLU A 41 -7.05 10.19 27.68
CA GLU A 41 -6.05 11.24 27.84
C GLU A 41 -5.07 10.90 28.97
N GLY A 42 -3.78 11.12 28.73
CA GLY A 42 -2.72 10.78 29.69
C GLY A 42 -2.21 9.33 29.63
N CYS A 43 -2.93 8.43 28.94
CA CYS A 43 -2.52 7.03 28.79
C CYS A 43 -1.56 6.79 27.61
N PHE A 44 -1.29 7.80 26.78
CA PHE A 44 -0.47 7.72 25.58
C PHE A 44 0.18 9.08 25.28
N HIS A 45 1.28 9.06 24.52
CA HIS A 45 2.06 10.26 24.19
C HIS A 45 2.10 10.55 22.68
N SER A 46 1.60 9.63 21.83
CA SER A 46 1.53 9.80 20.39
C SER A 46 0.31 9.11 19.79
N TYR A 47 -0.07 9.49 18.56
CA TYR A 47 -1.16 8.84 17.82
C TYR A 47 -0.87 7.38 17.51
N GLU A 48 0.40 7.02 17.29
CA GLU A 48 0.85 5.64 17.08
C GLU A 48 0.62 4.80 18.33
N GLN A 49 1.06 5.31 19.48
CA GLN A 49 0.87 4.62 20.77
C GLN A 49 -0.61 4.46 21.10
N PHE A 50 -1.43 5.47 20.83
CA PHE A 50 -2.87 5.37 20.96
C PHE A 50 -3.45 4.29 20.04
N ALA A 51 -3.07 4.27 18.76
CA ALA A 51 -3.53 3.28 17.81
C ALA A 51 -3.20 1.85 18.26
N GLU A 52 -1.99 1.60 18.73
CA GLU A 52 -1.56 0.30 19.23
C GLU A 52 -2.34 -0.13 20.48
N LYS A 53 -2.48 0.76 21.47
CA LYS A 53 -3.11 0.42 22.75
C LYS A 53 -4.63 0.33 22.68
N PHE A 54 -5.29 1.20 21.92
CA PHE A 54 -6.74 1.41 22.02
C PHE A 54 -7.54 1.12 20.75
N ILE A 55 -6.89 0.99 19.60
CA ILE A 55 -7.57 0.63 18.35
C ILE A 55 -7.27 -0.82 17.97
N ARG A 56 -6.00 -1.21 17.89
CA ARG A 56 -5.61 -2.55 17.44
C ARG A 56 -5.94 -3.67 18.41
N THR A 57 -6.01 -3.38 19.70
CA THR A 57 -6.32 -4.36 20.74
C THR A 57 -7.80 -4.73 20.85
N ARG A 58 -8.70 -3.99 20.19
CA ARG A 58 -10.16 -4.17 20.35
C ARG A 58 -10.79 -5.31 19.55
N GLY A 59 -10.01 -6.15 18.90
CA GLY A 59 -10.54 -7.30 18.16
C GLY A 59 -11.44 -6.93 16.95
N TYR A 60 -11.28 -5.75 16.38
CA TYR A 60 -12.00 -5.32 15.19
C TYR A 60 -11.71 -6.20 13.98
N THR A 61 -12.70 -6.38 13.10
CA THR A 61 -12.44 -6.92 11.76
C THR A 61 -11.45 -6.02 11.02
N LYS A 62 -10.72 -6.59 10.05
CA LYS A 62 -9.74 -5.84 9.25
C LYS A 62 -10.34 -4.56 8.64
N ALA A 63 -11.54 -4.66 8.04
CA ALA A 63 -12.22 -3.52 7.44
C ALA A 63 -12.54 -2.41 8.47
N THR A 64 -13.02 -2.81 9.66
CA THR A 64 -13.31 -1.86 10.76
C THR A 64 -12.03 -1.22 11.28
N LEU A 65 -10.95 -2.01 11.41
CA LEU A 65 -9.64 -1.51 11.83
C LEU A 65 -9.11 -0.46 10.84
N ASP A 66 -9.11 -0.78 9.54
CA ASP A 66 -8.66 0.14 8.48
C ASP A 66 -9.47 1.45 8.50
N LEU A 67 -10.78 1.35 8.72
CA LEU A 67 -11.66 2.52 8.84
C LEU A 67 -11.32 3.37 10.07
N ARG A 68 -11.11 2.76 11.25
CA ARG A 68 -10.72 3.47 12.47
C ARG A 68 -9.36 4.16 12.34
N MET A 69 -8.42 3.47 11.70
CA MET A 69 -7.11 4.04 11.39
C MET A 69 -7.20 5.23 10.43
N MET A 70 -8.12 5.20 9.46
CA MET A 70 -8.40 6.33 8.57
C MET A 70 -8.97 7.54 9.33
N HIS A 71 -9.92 7.32 10.24
CA HIS A 71 -10.46 8.38 11.10
C HIS A 71 -9.37 8.99 11.99
N LEU A 72 -8.51 8.17 12.58
CA LEU A 72 -7.41 8.63 13.41
C LEU A 72 -6.40 9.49 12.63
N ARG A 73 -6.09 9.10 11.40
CA ARG A 73 -5.22 9.88 10.49
C ARG A 73 -5.78 11.25 10.17
N THR A 74 -7.10 11.34 10.00
CA THR A 74 -7.79 12.62 9.79
C THR A 74 -7.64 13.55 10.99
N ILE A 75 -7.77 13.00 12.19
CA ILE A 75 -7.61 13.76 13.43
C ILE A 75 -6.15 14.20 13.59
N GLN A 76 -5.19 13.30 13.38
CA GLN A 76 -3.76 13.60 13.44
C GLN A 76 -3.36 14.69 12.46
N ALA A 77 -3.81 14.61 11.21
CA ALA A 77 -3.50 15.59 10.18
C ALA A 77 -3.99 17.00 10.56
N TYR A 78 -5.16 17.05 11.18
CA TYR A 78 -5.71 18.30 11.68
C TYR A 78 -4.93 18.85 12.89
N ASP A 79 -4.62 18.01 13.86
CA ASP A 79 -3.96 18.40 15.11
C ASP A 79 -2.47 18.77 14.91
N GLU A 80 -1.72 17.95 14.16
CA GLU A 80 -0.26 18.10 14.03
C GLU A 80 0.15 19.03 12.89
N PHE A 81 -0.62 19.06 11.80
CA PHE A 81 -0.25 19.79 10.59
C PHE A 81 -1.21 20.92 10.22
N GLY A 82 -2.30 21.10 10.97
CA GLY A 82 -3.33 22.09 10.64
C GLY A 82 -4.06 21.80 9.32
N HIS A 83 -3.88 20.61 8.75
CA HIS A 83 -4.49 20.24 7.49
C HIS A 83 -5.93 19.79 7.69
N TYR A 84 -6.85 20.46 7.02
CA TYR A 84 -8.20 19.93 6.89
C TYR A 84 -8.20 18.75 5.92
N PRO A 85 -8.89 17.65 6.28
CA PRO A 85 -8.94 16.49 5.40
C PRO A 85 -9.46 16.89 4.02
N ASP A 86 -8.71 16.52 3.01
CA ASP A 86 -9.11 16.61 1.61
C ASP A 86 -9.27 15.17 1.08
N LYS A 87 -10.30 14.92 0.27
CA LYS A 87 -10.51 13.59 -0.37
C LYS A 87 -9.33 13.16 -1.24
N LYS A 88 -8.45 14.08 -1.60
CA LYS A 88 -7.27 13.85 -2.44
C LYS A 88 -5.97 13.74 -1.65
N SER A 89 -5.88 14.27 -0.45
CA SER A 89 -4.67 14.23 0.38
C SER A 89 -4.78 13.14 1.43
N PHE A 90 -4.05 12.07 1.20
CA PHE A 90 -3.87 11.02 2.19
C PHE A 90 -2.61 11.32 3.00
N VAL A 91 -2.78 11.78 4.24
CA VAL A 91 -1.68 11.85 5.20
C VAL A 91 -1.65 10.52 5.94
N PRO A 92 -0.63 9.68 5.73
CA PRO A 92 -0.49 8.47 6.53
C PRO A 92 -0.24 8.87 7.98
N LEU A 93 -0.84 8.16 8.93
CA LEU A 93 -0.28 8.07 10.28
C LEU A 93 1.20 7.81 10.09
N CYS A 94 2.04 8.60 10.72
CA CYS A 94 3.47 8.38 10.73
C CYS A 94 3.79 7.14 11.58
N TYR A 95 3.33 5.96 11.14
CA TYR A 95 4.08 4.77 11.50
C TYR A 95 5.47 4.99 10.94
N PRO A 96 6.52 4.79 11.74
CA PRO A 96 7.82 4.72 11.13
C PRO A 96 7.70 3.72 9.97
N SER A 97 7.88 4.22 8.76
CA SER A 97 7.85 3.34 7.59
C SER A 97 8.82 2.20 7.89
N ARG A 98 8.57 1.00 7.39
CA ARG A 98 9.51 -0.11 7.58
C ARG A 98 10.94 0.30 7.27
N TYR A 99 11.11 1.18 6.28
CA TYR A 99 12.39 1.82 5.98
C TYR A 99 12.98 2.56 7.20
N ASN A 100 12.18 3.36 7.91
CA ASN A 100 12.64 4.09 9.11
C ASN A 100 12.93 3.15 10.30
N MET A 101 12.39 1.93 10.29
CA MET A 101 12.63 0.91 11.29
C MET A 101 13.86 0.02 10.99
N LEU A 102 14.42 0.14 9.76
CA LEU A 102 15.65 -0.56 9.41
C LEU A 102 16.85 0.02 10.15
N ASN A 103 17.83 -0.83 10.43
CA ASN A 103 19.12 -0.41 10.91
C ASN A 103 19.87 0.46 9.85
N PRO A 104 20.89 1.23 10.25
CA PRO A 104 21.58 2.13 9.33
C PRO A 104 22.21 1.41 8.11
N SER A 105 22.72 0.19 8.29
CA SER A 105 23.32 -0.61 7.21
C SER A 105 22.27 -0.93 6.14
N PHE A 106 21.11 -1.45 6.54
CA PHE A 106 20.04 -1.78 5.59
C PHE A 106 19.40 -0.54 4.95
N ARG A 107 19.28 0.57 5.67
CA ARG A 107 18.85 1.85 5.05
C ARG A 107 19.80 2.28 3.95
N LYS A 108 21.11 2.22 4.18
CA LYS A 108 22.12 2.55 3.18
C LYS A 108 21.97 1.69 1.92
N VAL A 109 21.71 0.40 2.05
CA VAL A 109 21.44 -0.51 0.92
C VAL A 109 20.25 -0.01 0.09
N ILE A 110 19.13 0.33 0.75
CA ILE A 110 17.93 0.84 0.07
C ILE A 110 18.22 2.17 -0.65
N ASP A 111 18.95 3.08 -0.02
CA ASP A 111 19.23 4.40 -0.59
C ASP A 111 20.14 4.31 -1.82
N ILE A 112 21.14 3.44 -1.76
CA ILE A 112 22.01 3.18 -2.91
C ILE A 112 21.21 2.57 -4.06
N TYR A 113 20.36 1.58 -3.75
CA TYR A 113 19.47 0.99 -4.75
C TYR A 113 18.57 2.05 -5.41
N ARG A 114 17.88 2.87 -4.62
CA ARG A 114 16.99 3.93 -5.13
C ARG A 114 17.71 4.89 -6.07
N LYS A 115 18.90 5.32 -5.68
CA LYS A 115 19.70 6.24 -6.48
C LYS A 115 20.06 5.64 -7.84
N ARG A 116 20.60 4.42 -7.87
CA ARG A 116 20.99 3.73 -9.10
C ARG A 116 19.81 3.40 -10.00
N ALA A 117 18.78 2.80 -9.43
CA ALA A 117 17.60 2.37 -10.18
C ALA A 117 16.83 3.55 -10.79
N ALA A 118 16.85 4.73 -10.15
CA ALA A 118 16.18 5.93 -10.66
C ALA A 118 16.77 6.43 -12.00
N GLU A 119 17.99 6.05 -12.35
CA GLU A 119 18.66 6.50 -13.59
C GLU A 119 18.11 5.76 -14.83
N HIS A 120 17.58 4.53 -14.68
CA HIS A 120 17.21 3.70 -15.83
C HIS A 120 15.89 2.95 -15.68
N LYS A 121 15.29 2.89 -14.48
CA LYS A 121 14.01 2.21 -14.24
C LYS A 121 12.86 3.22 -14.10
N LYS A 122 11.65 2.76 -14.47
CA LYS A 122 10.42 3.54 -14.26
C LYS A 122 10.16 3.75 -12.77
N LYS A 123 9.68 4.92 -12.37
CA LYS A 123 9.36 5.27 -10.96
C LYS A 123 8.49 4.22 -10.26
N SER A 124 7.50 3.66 -10.96
CA SER A 124 6.64 2.59 -10.42
C SER A 124 7.42 1.30 -10.12
N THR A 125 8.36 0.91 -10.97
CA THR A 125 9.23 -0.25 -10.78
C THR A 125 10.16 -0.04 -9.58
N VAL A 126 10.83 1.12 -9.53
CA VAL A 126 11.70 1.48 -8.39
C VAL A 126 10.93 1.43 -7.08
N LYS A 127 9.69 1.95 -7.05
CA LYS A 127 8.84 1.89 -5.87
C LYS A 127 8.53 0.46 -5.46
N MET A 128 8.06 -0.38 -6.38
CA MET A 128 7.70 -1.78 -6.08
C MET A 128 8.91 -2.59 -5.58
N GLU A 129 10.05 -2.45 -6.24
CA GLU A 129 11.28 -3.13 -5.85
C GLU A 129 11.81 -2.61 -4.50
N THR A 130 11.73 -1.30 -4.26
CA THR A 130 12.07 -0.69 -2.97
C THR A 130 11.19 -1.24 -1.85
N ASP A 131 9.88 -1.29 -2.05
CA ASP A 131 8.94 -1.78 -1.04
C ASP A 131 9.18 -3.28 -0.75
N ALA A 132 9.48 -4.06 -1.78
CA ALA A 132 9.76 -5.49 -1.66
C ALA A 132 11.07 -5.76 -0.90
N VAL A 133 12.17 -5.09 -1.28
CA VAL A 133 13.46 -5.28 -0.60
C VAL A 133 13.46 -4.69 0.81
N THR A 134 12.75 -3.59 1.05
CA THR A 134 12.58 -3.03 2.40
C THR A 134 11.88 -4.02 3.33
N MET A 135 10.83 -4.69 2.84
CA MET A 135 10.14 -5.72 3.61
C MET A 135 11.05 -6.93 3.87
N PHE A 136 11.82 -7.36 2.88
CA PHE A 136 12.76 -8.46 3.02
C PHE A 136 13.81 -8.15 4.12
N LEU A 137 14.47 -6.99 4.04
CA LEU A 137 15.48 -6.60 5.02
C LEU A 137 14.90 -6.37 6.41
N PHE A 138 13.67 -5.86 6.51
CA PHE A 138 12.96 -5.72 7.77
C PHE A 138 12.67 -7.07 8.44
N GLU A 139 12.31 -8.10 7.65
CA GLU A 139 12.14 -9.46 8.19
C GLU A 139 13.49 -10.09 8.58
N MET A 140 14.56 -9.85 7.80
CA MET A 140 15.92 -10.31 8.17
C MET A 140 16.36 -9.70 9.51
N GLN A 141 16.06 -8.43 9.74
CA GLN A 141 16.39 -7.76 11.01
C GLN A 141 15.72 -8.41 12.24
N LYS A 142 14.56 -9.06 12.08
CA LYS A 142 13.91 -9.82 13.17
C LYS A 142 14.69 -11.06 13.59
N PHE A 143 15.55 -11.59 12.73
CA PHE A 143 16.51 -12.65 13.05
C PHE A 143 17.83 -12.11 13.61
N HIS A 144 17.86 -10.84 14.07
CA HIS A 144 19.07 -10.17 14.58
C HIS A 144 20.16 -10.01 13.52
N VAL A 145 19.83 -10.08 12.24
CA VAL A 145 20.75 -9.83 11.14
C VAL A 145 20.95 -8.32 10.99
N SER A 146 22.20 -7.87 11.01
CA SER A 146 22.57 -6.45 10.99
C SER A 146 23.15 -6.01 9.63
N SER A 147 23.65 -6.96 8.84
CA SER A 147 24.26 -6.72 7.53
C SER A 147 23.88 -7.81 6.52
N LEU A 148 24.12 -7.54 5.23
CA LEU A 148 23.81 -8.50 4.17
C LEU A 148 24.65 -9.79 4.27
N ASP A 149 25.88 -9.69 4.78
CA ASP A 149 26.80 -10.82 4.89
C ASP A 149 26.37 -11.84 5.95
N GLU A 150 25.59 -11.40 6.94
CA GLU A 150 25.04 -12.24 8.00
C GLU A 150 23.80 -13.02 7.58
N ILE A 151 23.24 -12.72 6.41
CA ILE A 151 22.04 -13.42 5.90
C ILE A 151 22.42 -14.87 5.59
N LYS A 152 21.66 -15.80 6.18
CA LYS A 152 21.78 -17.24 5.96
C LYS A 152 20.60 -17.74 5.13
N GLU A 153 20.78 -18.93 4.56
CA GLU A 153 19.75 -19.62 3.78
C GLU A 153 18.44 -19.79 4.57
N GLU A 154 18.52 -20.23 5.82
CA GLU A 154 17.36 -20.42 6.70
C GLU A 154 16.51 -19.16 6.86
N HIS A 155 17.15 -17.96 6.95
CA HIS A 155 16.46 -16.69 7.03
C HIS A 155 15.70 -16.38 5.74
N VAL A 156 16.32 -16.62 4.59
CA VAL A 156 15.73 -16.39 3.26
C VAL A 156 14.58 -17.35 3.03
N LEU A 157 14.77 -18.63 3.30
CA LEU A 157 13.73 -19.65 3.13
C LEU A 157 12.52 -19.36 4.03
N SER A 158 12.71 -18.98 5.30
CA SER A 158 11.61 -18.63 6.21
C SER A 158 10.81 -17.41 5.74
N PHE A 159 11.43 -16.51 4.98
CA PHE A 159 10.75 -15.37 4.38
C PHE A 159 9.83 -15.78 3.24
N PHE A 160 10.25 -16.73 2.39
CA PHE A 160 9.50 -17.16 1.20
C PHE A 160 8.57 -18.34 1.44
N LEU A 161 8.89 -19.19 2.40
CA LEU A 161 8.18 -20.43 2.68
C LEU A 161 7.62 -20.45 4.10
N LYS A 162 6.52 -21.17 4.30
CA LYS A 162 5.98 -21.52 5.61
C LYS A 162 5.53 -22.98 5.55
N GLU A 163 6.10 -23.84 6.42
CA GLU A 163 5.77 -25.28 6.45
C GLU A 163 5.85 -25.91 5.04
N GLU A 164 6.94 -25.62 4.31
CA GLU A 164 7.19 -26.03 2.91
C GLU A 164 6.23 -25.46 1.87
N GLN A 165 5.22 -24.67 2.29
CA GLN A 165 4.30 -24.02 1.38
C GLN A 165 4.80 -22.63 0.98
N GLN A 166 4.56 -22.26 -0.29
CA GLN A 166 4.92 -20.95 -0.82
C GLN A 166 4.10 -19.85 -0.15
N LYS A 167 4.78 -18.97 0.61
CA LYS A 167 4.19 -17.83 1.32
C LYS A 167 4.12 -16.57 0.45
N ARG A 168 5.01 -16.46 -0.53
CA ARG A 168 5.15 -15.28 -1.39
C ARG A 168 5.24 -15.67 -2.86
N SER A 169 4.73 -14.81 -3.74
CA SER A 169 4.73 -15.09 -5.17
C SER A 169 6.14 -15.02 -5.79
N ARG A 170 6.34 -15.77 -6.89
CA ARG A 170 7.56 -15.69 -7.69
C ARG A 170 7.86 -14.28 -8.18
N THR A 171 6.83 -13.51 -8.57
CA THR A 171 6.98 -12.11 -8.97
C THR A 171 7.55 -11.25 -7.85
N TYR A 172 7.09 -11.45 -6.62
CA TYR A 172 7.61 -10.73 -5.47
C TYR A 172 9.07 -11.08 -5.17
N CYS A 173 9.42 -12.35 -5.28
CA CYS A 173 10.81 -12.83 -5.23
C CYS A 173 11.66 -12.16 -6.32
N GLY A 174 11.14 -12.07 -7.55
CA GLY A 174 11.80 -11.40 -8.68
C GLY A 174 12.08 -9.92 -8.43
N HIS A 175 11.18 -9.19 -7.77
CA HIS A 175 11.41 -7.78 -7.40
C HIS A 175 12.56 -7.62 -6.41
N ILE A 176 12.66 -8.49 -5.41
CA ILE A 176 13.76 -8.47 -4.45
C ILE A 176 15.08 -8.84 -5.16
N ALA A 177 15.07 -9.90 -5.95
CA ALA A 177 16.25 -10.33 -6.70
C ALA A 177 16.75 -9.25 -7.67
N SER A 178 15.85 -8.56 -8.37
CA SER A 178 16.18 -7.44 -9.26
C SER A 178 16.84 -6.28 -8.50
N ALA A 179 16.31 -5.93 -7.33
CA ALA A 179 16.87 -4.87 -6.50
C ALA A 179 18.26 -5.24 -5.93
N LEU A 180 18.45 -6.47 -5.48
CA LEU A 180 19.74 -6.93 -4.95
C LEU A 180 20.80 -7.08 -6.05
N LYS A 181 20.44 -7.53 -7.25
CA LYS A 181 21.35 -7.61 -8.40
C LYS A 181 21.93 -6.25 -8.79
N GLU A 182 21.15 -5.17 -8.64
CA GLU A 182 21.59 -3.81 -8.90
C GLU A 182 22.77 -3.37 -8.01
N LEU A 183 22.99 -4.07 -6.91
CA LEU A 183 24.00 -3.78 -5.90
C LEU A 183 25.18 -4.77 -5.96
N GLY A 184 25.19 -5.66 -6.95
CA GLY A 184 26.13 -6.76 -7.04
C GLY A 184 27.61 -6.39 -7.15
N ASP A 185 27.92 -5.14 -7.51
CA ASP A 185 29.28 -4.58 -7.52
C ASP A 185 29.73 -4.03 -6.15
N LEU A 186 28.81 -3.77 -5.23
CA LEU A 186 29.10 -3.23 -3.90
C LEU A 186 29.13 -4.30 -2.81
N TYR A 187 28.39 -5.38 -3.01
CA TYR A 187 28.20 -6.46 -2.04
C TYR A 187 28.24 -7.80 -2.77
N ASP A 188 28.70 -8.86 -2.09
CA ASP A 188 28.58 -10.23 -2.64
C ASP A 188 27.13 -10.70 -2.60
N MET A 189 26.32 -10.21 -3.58
CA MET A 189 24.92 -10.58 -3.71
C MET A 189 24.71 -12.01 -4.23
N LYS A 190 25.74 -12.64 -4.83
CA LYS A 190 25.64 -14.01 -5.36
C LYS A 190 25.27 -15.00 -4.26
N LYS A 191 25.87 -14.83 -3.08
CA LYS A 191 25.56 -15.67 -1.91
C LYS A 191 24.11 -15.55 -1.50
N VAL A 192 23.60 -14.34 -1.28
CA VAL A 192 22.22 -14.09 -0.84
C VAL A 192 21.21 -14.53 -1.90
N LEU A 193 21.48 -14.25 -3.17
CA LEU A 193 20.62 -14.66 -4.28
C LEU A 193 20.63 -16.18 -4.50
N GLY A 194 21.73 -16.86 -4.17
CA GLY A 194 21.82 -18.32 -4.21
C GLY A 194 20.89 -19.03 -3.21
N TYR A 195 20.47 -18.34 -2.16
CA TYR A 195 19.51 -18.86 -1.18
C TYR A 195 18.04 -18.69 -1.58
N PHE A 196 17.76 -17.99 -2.70
CA PHE A 196 16.37 -17.76 -3.12
C PHE A 196 15.78 -19.05 -3.67
N PRO A 197 14.61 -19.48 -3.17
CA PRO A 197 13.97 -20.71 -3.64
C PRO A 197 13.44 -20.54 -5.06
N ASP A 198 13.44 -21.65 -5.83
CA ASP A 198 12.71 -21.69 -7.10
C ASP A 198 11.21 -21.81 -6.85
N LEU A 199 10.53 -20.68 -6.86
CA LEU A 199 9.11 -20.57 -6.59
C LEU A 199 8.29 -20.91 -7.83
N LYS A 200 7.22 -21.69 -7.65
CA LYS A 200 6.28 -22.01 -8.73
C LYS A 200 5.56 -20.76 -9.21
N TYR A 201 5.40 -20.65 -10.50
CA TYR A 201 4.59 -19.61 -11.12
C TYR A 201 3.13 -20.06 -11.12
N GLU A 202 2.33 -19.45 -10.27
CA GLU A 202 0.88 -19.60 -10.35
C GLU A 202 0.38 -18.82 -11.58
N ARG A 203 0.07 -19.53 -12.65
CA ARG A 203 -0.69 -18.94 -13.75
C ARG A 203 -2.07 -18.61 -13.22
N LYS A 204 -2.38 -17.34 -13.10
CA LYS A 204 -3.77 -16.91 -12.92
C LYS A 204 -4.52 -17.34 -14.18
N ASN A 205 -5.44 -18.28 -14.04
CA ASN A 205 -6.40 -18.54 -15.10
C ASN A 205 -7.25 -17.28 -15.24
N PHE A 206 -7.01 -16.54 -16.31
CA PHE A 206 -7.90 -15.45 -16.68
C PHE A 206 -9.19 -16.09 -17.21
N ASN A 207 -10.32 -15.73 -16.64
CA ASN A 207 -11.60 -16.04 -17.23
C ASN A 207 -11.71 -15.22 -18.52
N TYR A 208 -11.62 -15.89 -19.64
CA TYR A 208 -11.90 -15.28 -20.94
C TYR A 208 -13.41 -15.13 -21.08
N LEU A 209 -13.84 -14.06 -21.75
CA LEU A 209 -15.23 -13.90 -22.16
C LEU A 209 -15.59 -15.05 -23.09
N LYS A 210 -16.73 -15.69 -22.85
CA LYS A 210 -17.29 -16.69 -23.72
C LYS A 210 -17.99 -16.02 -24.93
N ASP A 211 -18.21 -16.77 -25.98
CA ASP A 211 -18.83 -16.24 -27.22
C ASP A 211 -20.23 -15.66 -26.97
N ASP A 212 -21.01 -16.29 -26.08
CA ASP A 212 -22.32 -15.78 -25.67
C ASP A 212 -22.21 -14.43 -24.95
N GLU A 213 -21.24 -14.28 -24.02
CA GLU A 213 -20.97 -13.02 -23.32
C GLU A 213 -20.49 -11.92 -24.28
N ILE A 214 -19.64 -12.28 -25.26
CA ILE A 214 -19.20 -11.37 -26.31
C ILE A 214 -20.38 -10.89 -27.16
N ASN A 215 -21.29 -11.78 -27.49
CA ASN A 215 -22.48 -11.43 -28.27
C ASN A 215 -23.43 -10.52 -27.48
N VAL A 216 -23.61 -10.74 -26.19
CA VAL A 216 -24.38 -9.83 -25.31
C VAL A 216 -23.77 -8.43 -25.32
N ILE A 217 -22.44 -8.32 -25.20
CA ILE A 217 -21.75 -7.02 -25.25
C ILE A 217 -21.93 -6.34 -26.61
N LYS A 218 -21.77 -7.07 -27.70
CA LYS A 218 -21.97 -6.53 -29.08
C LYS A 218 -23.38 -6.00 -29.28
N ASN A 219 -24.38 -6.75 -28.83
CA ASN A 219 -25.79 -6.34 -28.93
C ASN A 219 -26.04 -5.06 -28.11
N ALA A 220 -25.51 -4.99 -26.88
CA ALA A 220 -25.60 -3.80 -26.03
C ALA A 220 -24.92 -2.57 -26.65
N LEU A 221 -23.81 -2.73 -27.35
CA LEU A 221 -23.13 -1.64 -28.06
C LEU A 221 -23.95 -1.12 -29.25
N SER A 222 -24.69 -2.00 -29.93
CA SER A 222 -25.51 -1.69 -31.11
C SER A 222 -26.88 -1.10 -30.75
N ASP A 223 -27.34 -1.33 -29.51
CA ASP A 223 -28.65 -0.84 -29.07
C ASP A 223 -28.62 0.68 -28.83
N SER A 224 -29.46 1.42 -29.59
CA SER A 224 -29.61 2.86 -29.47
C SER A 224 -30.29 3.29 -28.14
N ASN A 225 -31.07 2.38 -27.51
CA ASN A 225 -31.79 2.63 -26.27
C ASN A 225 -30.97 2.27 -25.03
N ASN A 226 -29.71 1.81 -25.20
CA ASN A 226 -28.86 1.44 -24.11
C ASN A 226 -28.41 2.68 -23.29
N ILE A 227 -28.34 2.52 -21.99
CA ILE A 227 -27.96 3.57 -21.00
C ILE A 227 -26.50 4.05 -21.20
N LEU A 228 -25.66 3.30 -21.92
CA LEU A 228 -24.26 3.65 -22.14
C LEU A 228 -24.10 4.93 -22.97
N THR A 229 -23.28 5.83 -22.47
CA THR A 229 -22.87 7.04 -23.20
C THR A 229 -22.03 6.69 -24.43
N PHE A 230 -21.93 7.59 -25.40
CA PHE A 230 -21.06 7.41 -26.57
C PHE A 230 -19.60 7.14 -26.19
N ARG A 231 -19.11 7.80 -25.13
CA ARG A 231 -17.76 7.58 -24.63
C ARG A 231 -17.56 6.16 -24.08
N GLU A 232 -18.52 5.66 -23.31
CA GLU A 232 -18.47 4.29 -22.77
C GLU A 232 -18.56 3.26 -23.88
N LYS A 233 -19.45 3.45 -24.85
CA LYS A 233 -19.53 2.60 -26.05
C LYS A 233 -18.20 2.57 -26.80
N ALA A 234 -17.55 3.73 -27.00
CA ALA A 234 -16.24 3.81 -27.65
C ALA A 234 -15.15 3.06 -26.89
N ILE A 235 -15.08 3.21 -25.57
CA ILE A 235 -14.10 2.52 -24.70
C ILE A 235 -14.30 1.01 -24.77
N VAL A 236 -15.53 0.53 -24.62
CA VAL A 236 -15.85 -0.91 -24.68
C VAL A 236 -15.57 -1.48 -26.08
N SER A 237 -15.92 -0.75 -27.15
CA SER A 237 -15.62 -1.16 -28.54
C SER A 237 -14.11 -1.27 -28.76
N LEU A 238 -13.32 -0.28 -28.34
CA LEU A 238 -11.86 -0.34 -28.46
C LEU A 238 -11.29 -1.56 -27.73
N ALA A 239 -11.72 -1.80 -26.49
CA ALA A 239 -11.26 -2.95 -25.73
C ALA A 239 -11.64 -4.28 -26.38
N LEU A 240 -12.90 -4.41 -26.87
CA LEU A 240 -13.45 -5.64 -27.44
C LEU A 240 -12.82 -5.99 -28.78
N TYR A 241 -12.71 -5.00 -29.70
CA TYR A 241 -12.29 -5.26 -31.08
C TYR A 241 -10.78 -5.16 -31.31
N THR A 242 -10.04 -4.45 -30.45
CA THR A 242 -8.59 -4.27 -30.62
C THR A 242 -7.74 -4.98 -29.56
N GLY A 243 -8.33 -5.42 -28.46
CA GLY A 243 -7.60 -5.98 -27.33
C GLY A 243 -6.64 -4.98 -26.65
N ILE A 244 -6.81 -3.69 -26.92
CA ILE A 244 -5.96 -2.64 -26.34
C ILE A 244 -6.10 -2.61 -24.81
N ARG A 245 -5.00 -2.38 -24.11
CA ARG A 245 -5.02 -2.33 -22.64
C ARG A 245 -5.75 -1.09 -22.14
N GLY A 246 -6.45 -1.21 -21.01
CA GLY A 246 -7.18 -0.08 -20.40
C GLY A 246 -6.31 1.15 -20.13
N CYS A 247 -5.05 0.98 -19.75
CA CYS A 247 -4.10 2.08 -19.59
C CYS A 247 -3.77 2.80 -20.91
N ASP A 248 -3.76 2.07 -22.03
CA ASP A 248 -3.47 2.65 -23.34
C ASP A 248 -4.71 3.43 -23.84
N ILE A 249 -5.93 2.90 -23.59
CA ILE A 249 -7.19 3.64 -23.83
C ILE A 249 -7.22 4.94 -23.03
N ALA A 250 -6.85 4.89 -21.74
CA ALA A 250 -6.84 6.07 -20.87
C ALA A 250 -5.82 7.15 -21.31
N ASN A 251 -4.78 6.76 -22.04
CA ASN A 251 -3.73 7.65 -22.54
C ASN A 251 -3.91 8.07 -24.02
N LEU A 252 -4.99 7.64 -24.67
CA LEU A 252 -5.30 8.12 -26.03
C LEU A 252 -5.49 9.64 -25.98
N LYS A 253 -4.68 10.34 -26.77
CA LYS A 253 -4.89 11.77 -27.05
C LYS A 253 -5.81 11.88 -28.25
N LEU A 254 -6.97 12.47 -28.05
CA LEU A 254 -7.89 12.88 -29.10
C LEU A 254 -7.44 14.22 -29.66
#